data_eb804417b5c69c734abb0f4f1b168912
#
_entry.id   eb804417b5c69c734abb0f4f1b168912
#
_cell.length_a   1.000
_cell.length_b   1.000
_cell.length_c   1.000
_cell.angle_alpha   90.00
_cell.angle_beta   90.00
_cell.angle_gamma   90.00
#
_symmetry.space_group_name_H-M   'P 1'
#
loop_
_entity.id
_entity.type
_entity.pdbx_description
1 polymer ?
#
loop_
_entity_poly.entity_id
_entity_poly.type
_entity_poly.pdbx_seq_one_letter_code
_entity_poly.pdbx_strand_id
1 'polypeptide(L)'
;MSFHDYEGTGAYYASFSCEPGNIREDLAIVQRVLRSVQVDGVTAEELQQAKSKILSRVVRGGERPMGRMQAIGMDWIYLGKYRTVDEELEAYDAVSVKTVLKLLDKYPLDRLTTFALGPLKKLVPVGANGKR
;
A
#
# COMPACT_ATOMS: atom_id res chain seq x y z
N MET A 1 -0.79 -2.91 6.39
CA MET A 1 -1.09 -2.52 5.00
C MET A 1 -0.11 -3.20 4.08
N SER A 2 -0.57 -3.79 3.00
CA SER A 2 0.24 -4.49 2.00
C SER A 2 -0.17 -4.04 0.60
N PHE A 3 0.75 -4.19 -0.35
CA PHE A 3 0.54 -3.90 -1.75
C PHE A 3 0.85 -5.16 -2.56
N HIS A 4 0.04 -5.43 -3.57
CA HIS A 4 0.22 -6.55 -4.49
C HIS A 4 0.23 -6.04 -5.92
N ASP A 5 1.28 -6.38 -6.64
CA ASP A 5 1.45 -6.09 -8.05
C ASP A 5 0.83 -7.21 -8.88
N TYR A 6 0.15 -6.82 -9.96
CA TYR A 6 -0.34 -7.71 -11.00
C TYR A 6 0.02 -7.12 -12.35
N GLU A 7 -0.02 -7.91 -13.41
CA GLU A 7 0.23 -7.42 -14.76
C GLU A 7 -0.77 -6.32 -15.13
N GLY A 8 -0.25 -5.12 -15.38
CA GLY A 8 -1.03 -3.94 -15.77
C GLY A 8 -1.90 -3.31 -14.67
N THR A 9 -1.86 -3.83 -13.44
CA THR A 9 -2.64 -3.28 -12.32
C THR A 9 -1.98 -3.57 -10.98
N GLY A 10 -2.54 -3.04 -9.90
CA GLY A 10 -2.10 -3.32 -8.53
C GLY A 10 -3.24 -3.12 -7.54
N ALA A 11 -3.12 -3.71 -6.38
CA ALA A 11 -4.08 -3.53 -5.31
C ALA A 11 -3.37 -3.31 -3.98
N TYR A 12 -3.87 -2.39 -3.18
CA TYR A 12 -3.43 -2.22 -1.80
C TYR A 12 -4.52 -2.70 -0.84
N TYR A 13 -4.08 -3.25 0.28
CA TYR A 13 -4.96 -3.80 1.30
C TYR A 13 -4.60 -3.19 2.66
N ALA A 14 -5.62 -2.73 3.39
CA ALA A 14 -5.54 -2.47 4.80
C ALA A 14 -6.33 -3.56 5.52
N SER A 15 -5.67 -4.38 6.33
CA SER A 15 -6.31 -5.45 7.09
C SER A 15 -6.03 -5.29 8.57
N PHE A 16 -7.03 -5.56 9.38
CA PHE A 16 -6.96 -5.53 10.83
C PHE A 16 -7.97 -6.52 11.43
N SER A 17 -7.78 -6.87 12.68
CA SER A 17 -8.72 -7.66 13.47
C SER A 17 -9.16 -6.83 14.67
N CYS A 18 -10.44 -6.91 15.00
CA CYS A 18 -11.02 -6.20 16.14
C CYS A 18 -12.21 -6.97 16.72
N GLU A 19 -12.67 -6.56 17.91
CA GLU A 19 -13.92 -7.04 18.46
C GLU A 19 -15.10 -6.62 17.56
N PRO A 20 -16.13 -7.49 17.39
CA PRO A 20 -17.27 -7.20 16.51
C PRO A 20 -17.99 -5.88 16.81
N GLY A 21 -18.00 -5.45 18.07
CA GLY A 21 -18.60 -4.18 18.50
C GLY A 21 -17.86 -2.94 18.03
N ASN A 22 -16.54 -3.05 17.79
CA ASN A 22 -15.65 -1.93 17.47
C ASN A 22 -15.46 -1.71 15.96
N ILE A 23 -15.93 -2.63 15.11
CA ILE A 23 -15.68 -2.61 13.66
C ILE A 23 -16.02 -1.26 12.99
N ARG A 24 -17.08 -0.58 13.44
CA ARG A 24 -17.48 0.71 12.86
C ARG A 24 -16.50 1.82 13.20
N GLU A 25 -16.04 1.85 14.45
CA GLU A 25 -15.09 2.85 14.93
C GLU A 25 -13.74 2.65 14.27
N ASP A 26 -13.25 1.41 14.22
CA ASP A 26 -11.98 1.06 13.60
C ASP A 26 -11.97 1.34 12.09
N LEU A 27 -13.06 1.03 11.39
CA LEU A 27 -13.22 1.41 9.98
C LEU A 27 -13.21 2.94 9.79
N ALA A 28 -13.86 3.68 10.70
CA ALA A 28 -13.86 5.14 10.64
C ALA A 28 -12.46 5.72 10.85
N ILE A 29 -11.65 5.11 11.73
CA ILE A 29 -10.24 5.49 11.94
C ILE A 29 -9.43 5.25 10.66
N VAL A 30 -9.54 4.06 10.07
CA VAL A 30 -8.84 3.73 8.81
C VAL A 30 -9.20 4.73 7.71
N GLN A 31 -10.49 5.01 7.52
CA GLN A 31 -10.94 5.96 6.50
C GLN A 31 -10.45 7.38 6.77
N ARG A 32 -10.43 7.82 8.03
CA ARG A 32 -9.91 9.12 8.41
C ARG A 32 -8.42 9.25 8.09
N VAL A 33 -7.62 8.23 8.41
CA VAL A 33 -6.18 8.20 8.09
C VAL A 33 -5.95 8.24 6.58
N LEU A 34 -6.68 7.44 5.81
CA LEU A 34 -6.54 7.44 4.35
C LEU A 34 -6.96 8.79 3.74
N ARG A 35 -8.00 9.41 4.30
CA ARG A 35 -8.45 10.75 3.87
C ARG A 35 -7.43 11.83 4.22
N SER A 36 -6.79 11.79 5.39
CA SER A 36 -5.76 12.77 5.73
C SER A 36 -4.57 12.66 4.76
N VAL A 37 -4.12 11.44 4.43
CA VAL A 37 -3.07 11.25 3.42
C VAL A 37 -3.52 11.75 2.04
N GLN A 38 -4.78 11.56 1.67
CA GLN A 38 -5.32 12.04 0.39
C GLN A 38 -5.36 13.57 0.30
N VAL A 39 -5.71 14.25 1.40
CA VAL A 39 -5.90 15.71 1.46
C VAL A 39 -4.61 16.44 1.75
N ASP A 40 -3.88 15.97 2.76
CA ASP A 40 -2.68 16.63 3.28
C ASP A 40 -1.41 16.17 2.55
N GLY A 41 -1.50 15.03 1.86
CA GLY A 41 -0.35 14.40 1.19
C GLY A 41 0.58 13.70 2.18
N VAL A 42 1.86 13.66 1.80
CA VAL A 42 2.96 13.12 2.62
C VAL A 42 4.06 14.18 2.74
N THR A 43 4.67 14.27 3.91
CA THR A 43 5.81 15.15 4.13
C THR A 43 7.10 14.55 3.57
N ALA A 44 8.11 15.37 3.37
CA ALA A 44 9.44 14.90 2.97
C ALA A 44 10.06 13.96 4.01
N GLU A 45 9.82 14.22 5.30
CA GLU A 45 10.31 13.38 6.40
C GLU A 45 9.64 11.99 6.41
N GLU A 46 8.31 11.93 6.26
CA GLU A 46 7.56 10.67 6.17
C GLU A 46 8.01 9.85 4.96
N LEU A 47 8.22 10.50 3.80
CA LEU A 47 8.75 9.84 2.61
C LEU A 47 10.15 9.28 2.87
N GLN A 48 11.02 10.04 3.50
CA GLN A 48 12.37 9.59 3.83
C GLN A 48 12.37 8.40 4.79
N GLN A 49 11.52 8.42 5.81
CA GLN A 49 11.34 7.29 6.72
C GLN A 49 10.83 6.04 5.99
N ALA A 50 9.86 6.21 5.08
CA ALA A 50 9.34 5.12 4.27
C ALA A 50 10.43 4.53 3.36
N LYS A 51 11.21 5.38 2.67
CA LYS A 51 12.35 4.95 1.85
C LYS A 51 13.34 4.14 2.68
N SER A 52 13.77 4.63 3.83
CA SER A 52 14.74 3.94 4.69
C SER A 52 14.28 2.55 5.09
N LYS A 53 12.99 2.37 5.37
CA LYS A 53 12.39 1.05 5.68
C LYS A 53 12.40 0.12 4.47
N ILE A 54 12.05 0.64 3.29
CA ILE A 54 12.01 -0.14 2.04
C ILE A 54 13.43 -0.55 1.64
N LEU A 55 14.38 0.38 1.61
CA LEU A 55 15.77 0.13 1.26
C LEU A 55 16.39 -0.96 2.16
N SER A 56 16.16 -0.86 3.47
CA SER A 56 16.60 -1.89 4.42
C SER A 56 15.98 -3.28 4.14
N ARG A 57 14.74 -3.33 3.66
CA ARG A 57 14.06 -4.57 3.29
C ARG A 57 14.62 -5.16 2.00
N VAL A 58 14.86 -4.34 1.00
CA VAL A 58 15.43 -4.73 -0.30
C VAL A 58 16.83 -5.33 -0.11
N VAL A 59 17.70 -4.65 0.63
CA VAL A 59 19.07 -5.16 0.93
C VAL A 59 18.98 -6.52 1.62
N ARG A 60 18.25 -6.63 2.73
CA ARG A 60 18.11 -7.90 3.48
C ARG A 60 17.45 -9.01 2.67
N GLY A 61 16.52 -8.65 1.78
CA GLY A 61 15.90 -9.60 0.85
C GLY A 61 16.89 -10.13 -0.18
N GLY A 62 17.74 -9.25 -0.70
CA GLY A 62 18.80 -9.57 -1.66
C GLY A 62 19.89 -10.51 -1.11
N GLU A 63 20.15 -10.44 0.20
CA GLU A 63 21.14 -11.31 0.88
C GLU A 63 20.65 -12.77 1.06
N ARG A 64 19.33 -13.00 0.96
CA ARG A 64 18.75 -14.34 1.14
C ARG A 64 18.52 -15.00 -0.21
N PRO A 65 19.08 -16.20 -0.47
CA PRO A 65 18.95 -16.88 -1.77
C PRO A 65 17.50 -17.03 -2.24
N MET A 66 16.60 -17.43 -1.34
CA MET A 66 15.17 -17.57 -1.66
C MET A 66 14.52 -16.22 -1.99
N GLY A 67 14.80 -15.17 -1.22
CA GLY A 67 14.30 -13.82 -1.49
C GLY A 67 14.82 -13.28 -2.83
N ARG A 68 16.09 -13.51 -3.13
CA ARG A 68 16.68 -13.13 -4.40
C ARG A 68 16.08 -13.88 -5.58
N MET A 69 15.89 -15.19 -5.44
CA MET A 69 15.25 -16.01 -6.47
C MET A 69 13.82 -15.52 -6.75
N GLN A 70 13.03 -15.25 -5.71
CA GLN A 70 11.68 -14.73 -5.88
C GLN A 70 11.66 -13.36 -6.57
N ALA A 71 12.53 -12.43 -6.17
CA ALA A 71 12.63 -11.11 -6.80
C ALA A 71 12.97 -11.23 -8.30
N ILE A 72 13.96 -12.04 -8.65
CA ILE A 72 14.32 -12.28 -10.06
C ILE A 72 13.15 -12.89 -10.84
N GLY A 73 12.47 -13.89 -10.28
CA GLY A 73 11.34 -14.54 -10.92
C GLY A 73 10.17 -13.58 -11.15
N MET A 74 9.84 -12.76 -10.16
CA MET A 74 8.79 -11.76 -10.28
C MET A 74 9.13 -10.65 -11.29
N ASP A 75 10.35 -10.15 -11.27
CA ASP A 75 10.81 -9.17 -12.26
C ASP A 75 10.75 -9.75 -13.69
N TRP A 76 11.14 -11.00 -13.88
CA TRP A 76 11.06 -11.66 -15.18
C TRP A 76 9.61 -11.82 -15.66
N ILE A 77 8.70 -12.22 -14.76
CA ILE A 77 7.27 -12.41 -15.09
C ILE A 77 6.59 -11.09 -15.42
N TYR A 78 6.80 -10.04 -14.60
CA TYR A 78 6.05 -8.79 -14.72
C TYR A 78 6.73 -7.73 -15.60
N LEU A 79 8.05 -7.73 -15.67
CA LEU A 79 8.82 -6.70 -16.39
C LEU A 79 9.52 -7.24 -17.62
N GLY A 80 9.60 -8.56 -17.80
CA GLY A 80 10.36 -9.20 -18.88
C GLY A 80 11.87 -8.94 -18.82
N LYS A 81 12.38 -8.51 -17.67
CA LYS A 81 13.81 -8.19 -17.48
C LYS A 81 14.25 -8.47 -16.05
N TYR A 82 15.55 -8.64 -15.89
CA TYR A 82 16.21 -8.72 -14.61
C TYR A 82 16.54 -7.32 -14.10
N ARG A 83 16.37 -7.09 -12.80
CA ARG A 83 16.88 -5.91 -12.10
C ARG A 83 17.90 -6.31 -11.04
N THR A 84 18.98 -5.57 -10.97
CA THR A 84 19.94 -5.70 -9.87
C THR A 84 19.34 -5.09 -8.58
N VAL A 85 19.95 -5.41 -7.44
CA VAL A 85 19.55 -4.77 -6.16
C VAL A 85 19.79 -3.25 -6.24
N ASP A 86 20.90 -2.83 -6.85
CA ASP A 86 21.23 -1.41 -6.98
C ASP A 86 20.21 -0.67 -7.86
N GLU A 87 19.80 -1.22 -8.99
CA GLU A 87 18.74 -0.65 -9.84
C GLU A 87 17.39 -0.55 -9.09
N GLU A 88 17.10 -1.51 -8.23
CA GLU A 88 15.90 -1.47 -7.39
C GLU A 88 16.00 -0.35 -6.32
N LEU A 89 17.16 -0.22 -5.68
CA LEU A 89 17.42 0.83 -4.71
C LEU A 89 17.33 2.23 -5.34
N GLU A 90 17.94 2.42 -6.52
CA GLU A 90 17.86 3.67 -7.28
C GLU A 90 16.41 4.04 -7.65
N ALA A 91 15.62 3.05 -8.07
CA ALA A 91 14.21 3.28 -8.40
C ALA A 91 13.40 3.78 -7.19
N TYR A 92 13.63 3.21 -5.99
CA TYR A 92 12.99 3.72 -4.77
C TYR A 92 13.53 5.09 -4.36
N ASP A 93 14.81 5.33 -4.54
CA ASP A 93 15.40 6.64 -4.19
C ASP A 93 14.91 7.77 -5.11
N ALA A 94 14.61 7.47 -6.35
CA ALA A 94 14.03 8.42 -7.30
C ALA A 94 12.59 8.88 -6.97
N VAL A 95 11.88 8.18 -6.07
CA VAL A 95 10.52 8.59 -5.65
C VAL A 95 10.58 9.93 -4.90
N SER A 96 9.72 10.86 -5.27
CA SER A 96 9.61 12.19 -4.65
C SER A 96 8.21 12.43 -4.11
N VAL A 97 8.05 13.39 -3.19
CA VAL A 97 6.73 13.83 -2.72
C VAL A 97 5.83 14.19 -3.90
N LYS A 98 6.35 14.88 -4.90
CA LYS A 98 5.61 15.26 -6.10
C LYS A 98 5.06 14.04 -6.87
N THR A 99 5.84 12.96 -6.98
CA THR A 99 5.38 11.73 -7.65
C THR A 99 4.33 11.00 -6.84
N VAL A 100 4.44 11.00 -5.50
CA VAL A 100 3.42 10.46 -4.60
C VAL A 100 2.11 11.24 -4.72
N LEU A 101 2.15 12.57 -4.69
CA LEU A 101 0.94 13.40 -4.85
C LEU A 101 0.24 13.16 -6.18
N LYS A 102 1.00 13.09 -7.29
CA LYS A 102 0.42 12.74 -8.60
C LYS A 102 -0.25 11.37 -8.61
N LEU A 103 0.30 10.40 -7.86
CA LEU A 103 -0.30 9.08 -7.75
C LEU A 103 -1.62 9.12 -6.98
N LEU A 104 -1.67 9.89 -5.87
CA LEU A 104 -2.88 10.11 -5.08
C LEU A 104 -4.00 10.78 -5.88
N ASP A 105 -3.67 11.75 -6.73
CA ASP A 105 -4.63 12.39 -7.63
C ASP A 105 -5.22 11.39 -8.64
N LYS A 106 -4.38 10.51 -9.16
CA LYS A 106 -4.80 9.51 -10.15
C LYS A 106 -5.59 8.35 -9.53
N TYR A 107 -5.20 7.94 -8.33
CA TYR A 107 -5.76 6.79 -7.61
C TYR A 107 -6.17 7.18 -6.19
N PRO A 108 -7.35 7.79 -6.02
CA PRO A 108 -7.83 8.25 -4.72
C PRO A 108 -7.97 7.12 -3.71
N LEU A 109 -7.49 7.35 -2.48
CA LEU A 109 -7.51 6.38 -1.39
C LEU A 109 -8.87 6.22 -0.71
N ASP A 110 -9.86 7.04 -1.05
CA ASP A 110 -11.22 7.00 -0.49
C ASP A 110 -12.16 6.01 -1.21
N ARG A 111 -11.73 5.47 -2.35
CA ARG A 111 -12.47 4.47 -3.13
C ARG A 111 -12.14 3.07 -2.66
N LEU A 112 -12.73 2.67 -1.55
CA LEU A 112 -12.44 1.39 -0.91
C LEU A 112 -13.58 0.39 -1.09
N THR A 113 -13.23 -0.88 -1.35
CA THR A 113 -14.10 -2.03 -1.12
C THR A 113 -13.80 -2.60 0.26
N THR A 114 -14.82 -2.72 1.10
CA THR A 114 -14.66 -3.26 2.45
C THR A 114 -15.24 -4.67 2.53
N PHE A 115 -14.47 -5.58 3.06
CA PHE A 115 -14.87 -6.95 3.35
C PHE A 115 -14.60 -7.25 4.82
N ALA A 116 -15.55 -7.91 5.50
CA ALA A 116 -15.39 -8.35 6.88
C ALA A 116 -15.79 -9.81 7.04
N LEU A 117 -15.02 -10.54 7.83
CA LEU A 117 -15.30 -11.94 8.20
C LEU A 117 -15.40 -12.02 9.71
N GLY A 118 -16.54 -12.52 10.22
CA GLY A 118 -16.80 -12.64 11.65
C GLY A 118 -18.28 -12.77 11.97
N PRO A 119 -18.67 -12.79 13.26
CA PRO A 119 -20.05 -12.96 13.71
C PRO A 119 -20.86 -11.64 13.56
N LEU A 120 -20.82 -11.03 12.39
CA LEU A 120 -21.53 -9.79 12.06
C LEU A 120 -22.83 -10.10 11.33
N LYS A 121 -23.93 -9.54 11.78
CA LYS A 121 -25.21 -9.64 11.06
C LYS A 121 -25.24 -8.75 9.81
N LYS A 122 -24.58 -7.60 9.88
CA LYS A 122 -24.50 -6.63 8.78
C LYS A 122 -23.27 -5.72 8.95
N LEU A 123 -22.51 -5.57 7.88
CA LEU A 123 -21.50 -4.53 7.78
C LEU A 123 -22.13 -3.29 7.12
N VAL A 124 -22.13 -2.17 7.84
CA VAL A 124 -22.52 -0.88 7.29
C VAL A 124 -21.25 -0.08 7.00
N PRO A 125 -20.91 0.21 5.74
CA PRO A 125 -19.75 1.02 5.41
C PRO A 125 -19.83 2.38 6.10
N VAL A 126 -18.74 2.83 6.70
CA VAL A 126 -18.66 4.18 7.25
C VAL A 126 -18.57 5.14 6.06
N GLY A 127 -19.42 6.16 6.04
CA GLY A 127 -19.47 7.12 4.94
C GLY A 127 -20.44 6.78 3.80
N ALA A 128 -21.17 5.68 3.87
CA ALA A 128 -22.27 5.39 2.96
C ALA A 128 -23.54 6.22 3.29
N ASN A 129 -23.36 7.49 3.61
CA ASN A 129 -24.46 8.45 3.60
C ASN A 129 -24.64 8.97 2.18
N GLY A 130 -25.46 8.23 1.45
CA GLY A 130 -26.33 8.73 0.42
C GLY A 130 -25.69 9.42 -0.77
N LYS A 131 -25.66 8.78 -1.86
CA LYS A 131 -26.55 9.00 -3.01
C LYS A 131 -26.13 8.05 -4.12
N ARG A 132 -27.05 7.22 -4.51
CA ARG A 132 -27.02 6.58 -5.81
C ARG A 132 -27.11 7.64 -6.88
#